data_b2cbe84a3175e4738a89294b1b06b421
#
_entry.id   b2cbe84a3175e4738a89294b1b06b421
#
_cell.length_a   1.000
_cell.length_b   1.000
_cell.length_c   1.000
_cell.angle_alpha   90.00
_cell.angle_beta   90.00
_cell.angle_gamma   90.00
#
_symmetry.space_group_name_H-M   'P 1'
#
loop_
_entity.id
_entity.type
_entity.pdbx_description
1 polymer ?
#
loop_
_entity_poly.entity_id
_entity_poly.type
_entity_poly.pdbx_seq_one_letter_code
_entity_poly.pdbx_strand_id
1 'polypeptide(L)'
;MLSFEGGEVRVELDISPSDDGLTIIGQLVGASPEGCELEYSDGSREQVQLDELGRFLLDGRQRGPMRIRCRSVRGSPVVTSWVNL
;
A
#
# COMPACT_ATOMS: atom_id res chain seq x y z
N MET A 1 -9.81 9.10 -2.55
CA MET A 1 -9.46 7.68 -2.58
C MET A 1 -8.70 7.34 -3.85
N LEU A 2 -7.63 6.60 -3.74
CA LEU A 2 -6.85 6.13 -4.88
C LEU A 2 -7.10 4.64 -5.09
N SER A 3 -7.19 4.22 -6.34
CA SER A 3 -7.42 2.83 -6.67
C SER A 3 -6.42 2.40 -7.76
N PHE A 4 -5.78 1.26 -7.55
CA PHE A 4 -4.81 0.70 -8.48
C PHE A 4 -5.19 -0.73 -8.78
N GLU A 5 -5.16 -1.11 -10.04
CA GLU A 5 -5.48 -2.48 -10.46
C GLU A 5 -4.28 -3.11 -11.14
N GLY A 6 -4.00 -4.36 -10.79
CA GLY A 6 -2.96 -5.13 -11.42
C GLY A 6 -3.31 -6.60 -11.36
N GLY A 7 -3.55 -7.21 -12.54
CA GLY A 7 -3.94 -8.61 -12.58
C GLY A 7 -5.22 -8.88 -11.82
N GLU A 8 -5.14 -9.76 -10.83
CA GLU A 8 -6.29 -10.16 -10.02
C GLU A 8 -6.44 -9.33 -8.75
N VAL A 9 -5.53 -8.38 -8.50
CA VAL A 9 -5.50 -7.63 -7.25
C VAL A 9 -5.81 -6.17 -7.52
N ARG A 10 -6.63 -5.59 -6.66
CA ARG A 10 -6.88 -4.16 -6.63
C ARG A 10 -6.45 -3.61 -5.29
N VAL A 11 -5.75 -2.49 -5.30
CA VAL A 11 -5.31 -1.80 -4.10
C VAL A 11 -6.09 -0.50 -3.99
N GLU A 12 -6.76 -0.32 -2.88
CA GLU A 12 -7.49 0.92 -2.61
C GLU A 12 -6.81 1.63 -1.45
N LEU A 13 -6.53 2.92 -1.63
CA LEU A 13 -5.85 3.74 -0.64
C LEU A 13 -6.67 4.97 -0.32
N ASP A 14 -6.74 5.28 0.98
CA ASP A 14 -7.29 6.52 1.47
C ASP A 14 -6.20 7.20 2.31
N ILE A 15 -5.78 8.38 1.88
CA ILE A 15 -4.65 9.07 2.48
C ILE A 15 -5.14 10.41 3.00
N SER A 16 -4.86 10.68 4.26
CA SER A 16 -5.24 11.94 4.90
C SER A 16 -4.10 12.48 5.73
N PRO A 17 -4.03 13.82 5.84
CA PRO A 17 -3.03 14.41 6.73
C PRO A 17 -3.36 14.14 8.19
N SER A 18 -2.32 13.98 9.00
CA SER A 18 -2.43 13.85 10.44
C SER A 18 -1.41 14.77 11.09
N ASP A 19 -1.49 14.91 12.41
CA ASP A 19 -0.56 15.78 13.14
C ASP A 19 0.90 15.33 13.00
N ASP A 20 1.11 14.03 12.84
CA ASP A 20 2.45 13.43 12.75
C ASP A 20 2.89 13.14 11.32
N GLY A 21 2.14 13.59 10.32
CA GLY A 21 2.46 13.31 8.91
C GLY A 21 1.24 12.87 8.14
N LEU A 22 1.22 11.62 7.68
CA LEU A 22 0.13 11.09 6.89
C LEU A 22 -0.44 9.83 7.54
N THR A 23 -1.75 9.70 7.44
CA THR A 23 -2.45 8.45 7.75
C THR A 23 -2.86 7.79 6.44
N ILE A 24 -2.49 6.53 6.29
CA ILE A 24 -2.79 5.76 5.09
C ILE A 24 -3.65 4.56 5.50
N ILE A 25 -4.85 4.51 4.96
CA ILE A 25 -5.75 3.36 5.14
C ILE A 25 -5.86 2.69 3.78
N GLY A 26 -5.60 1.40 3.75
CA GLY A 26 -5.63 0.68 2.50
C GLY A 26 -6.34 -0.64 2.61
N GLN A 27 -6.75 -1.15 1.45
CA GLN A 27 -7.36 -2.46 1.33
C GLN A 27 -6.92 -3.12 0.04
N LEU A 28 -6.57 -4.39 0.15
CA LEU A 28 -6.29 -5.24 -0.99
C LEU A 28 -7.51 -6.09 -1.28
N VAL A 29 -7.98 -6.01 -2.52
CA VAL A 29 -9.17 -6.74 -2.97
C VAL A 29 -8.76 -7.65 -4.12
N GLY A 30 -9.19 -8.91 -4.07
CA GLY A 30 -8.88 -9.88 -5.11
C GLY A 30 -8.19 -11.11 -4.54
N ALA A 31 -7.24 -11.67 -5.29
CA ALA A 31 -6.50 -12.85 -4.84
C ALA A 31 -5.76 -12.54 -3.54
N SER A 32 -5.71 -13.51 -2.65
CA SER A 32 -5.07 -13.34 -1.33
C SER A 32 -3.61 -12.96 -1.47
N PRO A 33 -3.22 -11.76 -1.06
CA PRO A 33 -1.82 -11.35 -1.13
C PRO A 33 -1.02 -12.00 -0.02
N GLU A 34 0.21 -12.39 -0.31
CA GLU A 34 1.11 -12.94 0.70
C GLU A 34 1.74 -11.87 1.56
N GLY A 35 1.75 -10.63 1.10
CA GLY A 35 2.30 -9.53 1.86
C GLY A 35 2.36 -8.25 1.05
N CYS A 36 2.55 -7.16 1.76
CA CYS A 36 2.69 -5.84 1.18
C CYS A 36 3.88 -5.12 1.77
N GLU A 37 4.48 -4.26 0.97
CA GLU A 37 5.53 -3.35 1.41
C GLU A 37 5.21 -1.93 0.95
N LEU A 38 5.51 -0.97 1.81
CA LEU A 38 5.51 0.44 1.44
C LEU A 38 6.94 0.80 1.07
N GLU A 39 7.12 1.34 -0.13
CA GLU A 39 8.44 1.73 -0.62
C GLU A 39 8.51 3.24 -0.77
N TYR A 40 9.57 3.83 -0.26
CA TYR A 40 9.82 5.27 -0.34
C TYR A 40 10.82 5.58 -1.45
N SER A 41 10.85 6.83 -1.88
CA SER A 41 11.72 7.25 -2.99
C SER A 41 13.21 7.13 -2.68
N ASP A 42 13.59 7.08 -1.40
CA ASP A 42 14.99 6.90 -1.00
C ASP A 42 15.42 5.43 -1.03
N GLY A 43 14.53 4.52 -1.42
CA GLY A 43 14.81 3.09 -1.46
C GLY A 43 14.45 2.34 -0.19
N SER A 44 14.09 3.03 0.87
CA SER A 44 13.67 2.35 2.10
C SER A 44 12.33 1.67 1.91
N ARG A 45 12.11 0.59 2.65
CA ARG A 45 10.89 -0.21 2.57
C ARG A 45 10.39 -0.51 3.97
N GLU A 46 9.08 -0.59 4.09
CA GLU A 46 8.42 -0.93 5.34
C GLU A 46 7.41 -2.03 5.07
N GLN A 47 7.48 -3.10 5.85
CA GLN A 47 6.50 -4.18 5.75
C GLN A 47 5.17 -3.71 6.29
N VAL A 48 4.11 -4.04 5.56
CA VAL A 48 2.75 -3.69 5.92
C VAL A 48 2.04 -4.95 6.37
N GLN A 49 1.43 -4.91 7.56
CA GLN A 49 0.66 -6.03 8.08
C GLN A 49 -0.80 -5.89 7.66
N LEU A 50 -1.33 -6.96 7.10
CA LEU A 50 -2.71 -7.02 6.64
C LEU A 50 -3.57 -7.77 7.64
N ASP A 51 -4.81 -7.30 7.83
CA ASP A 51 -5.78 -8.05 8.60
C ASP A 51 -6.44 -9.13 7.73
N GLU A 52 -7.43 -9.83 8.31
CA GLU A 52 -8.12 -10.93 7.62
C GLU A 52 -8.85 -10.50 6.36
N LEU A 53 -9.19 -9.23 6.26
CA LEU A 53 -9.91 -8.67 5.11
C LEU A 53 -8.98 -7.97 4.13
N GLY A 54 -7.68 -8.08 4.33
CA GLY A 54 -6.69 -7.42 3.47
C GLY A 54 -6.56 -5.93 3.71
N ARG A 55 -6.97 -5.44 4.89
CA ARG A 55 -6.90 -4.02 5.23
C ARG A 55 -5.67 -3.72 6.05
N PHE A 56 -5.19 -2.50 5.93
CA PHE A 56 -4.07 -2.03 6.73
C PHE A 56 -4.24 -0.55 7.07
N LEU A 57 -3.61 -0.16 8.17
CA LEU A 57 -3.58 1.22 8.64
C LEU A 57 -2.13 1.59 8.96
N LEU A 58 -1.66 2.67 8.35
CA LEU A 58 -0.35 3.25 8.65
C LEU A 58 -0.56 4.69 9.10
N ASP A 59 -0.01 5.02 10.26
CA ASP A 59 -0.16 6.36 10.83
C ASP A 59 1.22 6.99 11.03
N GLY A 60 1.29 8.31 10.98
CA GLY A 60 2.53 9.05 11.22
C GLY A 60 3.59 8.87 10.15
N ARG A 61 3.20 8.61 8.90
CA ARG A 61 4.15 8.36 7.82
C ARG A 61 4.62 9.66 7.19
N GLN A 62 5.85 9.62 6.66
CA GLN A 62 6.45 10.78 6.03
C GLN A 62 5.72 11.15 4.74
N ARG A 63 5.67 12.45 4.47
CA ARG A 63 5.22 12.94 3.17
C ARG A 63 6.31 12.69 2.14
N GLY A 64 5.89 12.57 0.89
CA GLY A 64 6.81 12.39 -0.22
C GLY A 64 6.37 11.24 -1.12
N PRO A 65 7.14 10.97 -2.18
CA PRO A 65 6.79 9.89 -3.09
C PRO A 65 6.86 8.53 -2.41
N MET A 66 5.82 7.73 -2.60
CA MET A 66 5.76 6.37 -2.09
C MET A 66 4.97 5.49 -3.03
N ARG A 67 5.17 4.20 -2.95
CA ARG A 67 4.38 3.23 -3.69
C ARG A 67 4.18 1.99 -2.84
N ILE A 68 3.16 1.20 -3.18
CA ILE A 68 2.86 -0.04 -2.49
C ILE A 68 3.17 -1.20 -3.43
N ARG A 69 3.86 -2.17 -2.88
CA ARG A 69 4.28 -3.38 -3.57
C ARG A 69 3.62 -4.56 -2.86
N CYS A 70 2.80 -5.32 -3.59
CA CYS A 70 2.09 -6.46 -3.04
C CYS A 70 2.53 -7.73 -3.76
N ARG A 71 2.65 -8.82 -3.03
CA ARG A 71 2.88 -10.15 -3.58
C ARG A 71 1.61 -10.96 -3.51
N SER A 72 1.22 -11.55 -4.62
CA SER A 72 0.13 -12.50 -4.61
C SER A 72 0.67 -13.92 -4.48
N VAL A 73 -0.18 -14.84 -4.05
CA VAL A 73 0.16 -16.25 -3.91
C VAL A 73 0.61 -16.85 -5.25
N ARG A 74 0.20 -16.28 -6.36
CA ARG A 74 0.53 -16.75 -7.71
C ARG A 74 1.79 -16.12 -8.29
N GLY A 75 2.51 -15.35 -7.50
CA GLY A 75 3.87 -14.98 -7.82
C GLY A 75 4.09 -13.68 -8.59
N SER A 76 3.09 -13.07 -9.17
CA SER A 76 3.28 -11.80 -9.87
C SER A 76 3.13 -10.63 -8.90
N PRO A 77 4.17 -9.81 -8.69
CA PRO A 77 4.03 -8.66 -7.83
C PRO A 77 3.16 -7.60 -8.48
N VAL A 78 2.32 -6.96 -7.68
CA VAL A 78 1.52 -5.81 -8.09
C VAL A 78 2.15 -4.58 -7.43
N VAL A 79 2.54 -3.61 -8.25
CA VAL A 79 3.18 -2.39 -7.76
C VAL A 79 2.35 -1.21 -8.20
N THR A 80 1.97 -0.36 -7.26
CA THR A 80 1.25 0.86 -7.59
C THR A 80 2.19 1.85 -8.27
N SER A 81 1.63 2.84 -8.94
CA SER A 81 2.39 4.00 -9.38
C SER A 81 2.91 4.76 -8.17
N TRP A 82 3.96 5.56 -8.36
CA TRP A 82 4.42 6.46 -7.32
C TRP A 82 3.33 7.47 -7.00
N VAL A 83 3.03 7.62 -5.73
CA VAL A 83 2.10 8.63 -5.24
C VAL A 83 2.91 9.69 -4.54
N ASN A 84 2.82 10.91 -5.01
CA ASN A 84 3.54 12.03 -4.43
C ASN A 84 2.61 12.81 -3.52
N LEU A 85 2.88 12.77 -2.24
CA LEU A 85 1.98 13.34 -1.22
C LEU A 85 2.56 14.59 -0.56
#